data_0ed79c120c092643dca4590ae5a4fb9a
#
_entry.id   0ed79c120c092643dca4590ae5a4fb9a
#
_cell.length_a   1.000
_cell.length_b   1.000
_cell.length_c   1.000
_cell.angle_alpha   90.00
_cell.angle_beta   90.00
_cell.angle_gamma   90.00
#
_symmetry.space_group_name_H-M   'P 1'
#
loop_
_entity.id
_entity.type
_entity.pdbx_description
1 polymer ?
#
loop_
_entity_poly.entity_id
_entity_poly.type
_entity_poly.pdbx_seq_one_letter_code
_entity_poly.pdbx_strand_id
1 'polypeptide(L)'
;GHGLRAAFADALGIPVAYDTDVNVACLGEVVFGCCKGLEDAVYVTIGTGVGAGVMCAGRLLHGMLHPEAGHMLVRTRPTEEGRCVCPSHASCLEGLASGPAIAARWGKPAAELADNDEVWALEGDYLGQMCANLVLMYSPRRIVLGGGVMHQEQLYGIVRKKTLEYLGGYIQ
;
A
#
# COMPACT_ATOMS: atom_id res chain seq x y z
N GLY A 1 19.69 1.91 24.69
CA GLY A 1 18.39 1.29 24.93
C GLY A 1 18.45 -0.21 24.69
N HIS A 2 17.83 -1.00 25.55
CA HIS A 2 17.74 -2.45 25.33
C HIS A 2 16.92 -2.70 24.08
N GLY A 3 17.50 -3.44 23.12
CA GLY A 3 16.82 -3.76 21.88
C GLY A 3 15.60 -4.66 22.14
N LEU A 4 14.43 -4.25 21.70
CA LEU A 4 13.17 -4.97 21.89
C LEU A 4 13.29 -6.45 21.46
N ARG A 5 14.00 -6.68 20.34
CA ARG A 5 14.28 -8.02 19.81
C ARG A 5 15.04 -8.90 20.80
N ALA A 6 16.10 -8.36 21.46
CA ALA A 6 16.86 -9.12 22.42
C ALA A 6 16.03 -9.47 23.66
N ALA A 7 15.27 -8.50 24.19
CA ALA A 7 14.39 -8.73 25.33
C ALA A 7 13.35 -9.83 25.06
N PHE A 8 12.74 -9.87 23.89
CA PHE A 8 11.81 -10.94 23.51
C PHE A 8 12.51 -12.28 23.28
N ALA A 9 13.69 -12.29 22.66
CA ALA A 9 14.45 -13.53 22.45
C ALA A 9 14.85 -14.16 23.79
N ASP A 10 15.33 -13.35 24.73
CA ASP A 10 15.71 -13.79 26.07
C ASP A 10 14.50 -14.31 26.88
N ALA A 11 13.37 -13.60 26.81
CA ALA A 11 12.16 -13.98 27.54
C ALA A 11 11.50 -15.25 27.00
N LEU A 12 11.56 -15.49 25.68
CA LEU A 12 10.89 -16.60 25.00
C LEU A 12 11.81 -17.80 24.75
N GLY A 13 13.11 -17.63 24.80
CA GLY A 13 14.10 -18.69 24.52
C GLY A 13 14.11 -19.15 23.06
N ILE A 14 13.64 -18.31 22.13
CA ILE A 14 13.58 -18.60 20.70
C ILE A 14 14.18 -17.46 19.86
N PRO A 15 14.61 -17.72 18.62
CA PRO A 15 15.02 -16.65 17.70
C PRO A 15 13.85 -15.69 17.44
N VAL A 16 14.11 -14.37 17.52
CA VAL A 16 13.12 -13.33 17.28
C VAL A 16 13.61 -12.43 16.14
N ALA A 17 12.77 -12.26 15.11
CA ALA A 17 12.91 -11.25 14.09
C ALA A 17 11.99 -10.06 14.41
N TYR A 18 12.36 -8.87 13.98
CA TYR A 18 11.57 -7.66 14.12
C TYR A 18 11.60 -6.90 12.80
N ASP A 19 10.43 -6.57 12.29
CA ASP A 19 10.26 -5.82 11.04
C ASP A 19 8.98 -4.99 11.11
N THR A 20 8.68 -4.22 10.05
CA THR A 20 7.42 -3.52 9.92
C THR A 20 6.27 -4.50 9.71
N ASP A 21 5.07 -4.10 10.09
CA ASP A 21 3.85 -4.90 9.88
C ASP A 21 3.62 -5.24 8.40
N VAL A 22 3.87 -4.30 7.49
CA VAL A 22 3.72 -4.51 6.03
C VAL A 22 4.79 -5.45 5.47
N ASN A 23 6.02 -5.41 5.99
CA ASN A 23 7.06 -6.37 5.60
C ASN A 23 6.72 -7.78 6.09
N VAL A 24 6.22 -7.90 7.31
CA VAL A 24 5.76 -9.19 7.86
C VAL A 24 4.56 -9.71 7.07
N ALA A 25 3.61 -8.85 6.68
CA ALA A 25 2.49 -9.23 5.84
C ALA A 25 2.95 -9.70 4.44
N CYS A 26 3.89 -8.98 3.81
CA CYS A 26 4.49 -9.38 2.54
C CYS A 26 5.16 -10.75 2.64
N LEU A 27 5.95 -10.97 3.70
CA LEU A 27 6.56 -12.28 3.97
C LEU A 27 5.50 -13.37 4.15
N GLY A 28 4.42 -13.07 4.87
CA GLY A 28 3.29 -13.98 5.06
C GLY A 28 2.66 -14.40 3.74
N GLU A 29 2.45 -13.46 2.83
CA GLU A 29 1.94 -13.74 1.48
C GLU A 29 2.88 -14.61 0.65
N VAL A 30 4.19 -14.40 0.77
CA VAL A 30 5.20 -15.18 0.05
C VAL A 30 5.36 -16.59 0.62
N VAL A 31 5.22 -16.76 1.92
CA VAL A 31 5.40 -18.07 2.57
C VAL A 31 4.10 -18.89 2.55
N PHE A 32 2.97 -18.29 2.85
CA PHE A 32 1.71 -18.98 3.10
C PHE A 32 0.57 -18.54 2.17
N GLY A 33 0.66 -17.35 1.60
CA GLY A 33 -0.44 -16.71 0.87
C GLY A 33 -0.36 -16.85 -0.65
N CYS A 34 -0.97 -15.88 -1.32
CA CYS A 34 -1.13 -15.88 -2.78
C CYS A 34 0.17 -15.63 -3.56
N CYS A 35 1.25 -15.17 -2.89
CA CYS A 35 2.57 -14.98 -3.49
C CYS A 35 3.52 -16.16 -3.28
N LYS A 36 3.02 -17.30 -2.81
CA LYS A 36 3.87 -18.47 -2.52
C LYS A 36 4.70 -18.89 -3.73
N GLY A 37 6.02 -18.97 -3.51
CA GLY A 37 6.99 -19.34 -4.55
C GLY A 37 7.42 -18.20 -5.47
N LEU A 38 7.00 -16.96 -5.21
CA LEU A 38 7.47 -15.77 -5.90
C LEU A 38 8.64 -15.14 -5.13
N GLU A 39 9.65 -14.68 -5.88
CA GLU A 39 10.80 -13.97 -5.32
C GLU A 39 10.62 -12.45 -5.38
N ASP A 40 9.68 -11.96 -6.21
CA ASP A 40 9.41 -10.55 -6.45
C ASP A 40 7.92 -10.28 -6.26
N ALA A 41 7.57 -9.67 -5.14
CA ALA A 41 6.20 -9.38 -4.77
C ALA A 41 6.11 -8.10 -3.94
N VAL A 42 4.98 -7.42 -3.99
CA VAL A 42 4.68 -6.27 -3.15
C VAL A 42 3.36 -6.50 -2.43
N TYR A 43 3.34 -6.28 -1.12
CA TYR A 43 2.11 -6.19 -0.34
C TYR A 43 1.88 -4.72 0.02
N VAL A 44 0.67 -4.22 -0.20
CA VAL A 44 0.26 -2.87 0.19
C VAL A 44 -0.95 -2.97 1.10
N THR A 45 -0.88 -2.33 2.25
CA THR A 45 -2.05 -2.10 3.11
C THR A 45 -2.62 -0.72 2.87
N ILE A 46 -3.95 -0.63 2.71
CA ILE A 46 -4.70 0.62 2.61
C ILE A 46 -5.74 0.61 3.75
N GLY A 47 -5.44 1.34 4.82
CA GLY A 47 -6.22 1.34 6.05
C GLY A 47 -6.21 2.71 6.72
N THR A 48 -5.85 2.78 8.00
CA THR A 48 -5.62 4.05 8.71
C THR A 48 -4.47 4.84 8.09
N GLY A 49 -3.46 4.12 7.59
CA GLY A 49 -2.40 4.66 6.75
C GLY A 49 -2.29 3.86 5.45
N VAL A 50 -1.25 4.15 4.67
CA VAL A 50 -0.86 3.37 3.50
C VAL A 50 0.60 2.97 3.63
N GLY A 51 0.88 1.67 3.61
CA GLY A 51 2.23 1.14 3.71
C GLY A 51 2.48 0.02 2.71
N ALA A 52 3.73 -0.22 2.35
CA ALA A 52 4.10 -1.32 1.45
C ALA A 52 5.29 -2.10 1.97
N GLY A 53 5.18 -3.43 1.95
CA GLY A 53 6.28 -4.37 2.08
C GLY A 53 6.69 -4.88 0.70
N VAL A 54 7.97 -4.86 0.41
CA VAL A 54 8.52 -5.24 -0.90
C VAL A 54 9.46 -6.43 -0.74
N MET A 55 9.18 -7.50 -1.48
CA MET A 55 10.07 -8.63 -1.68
C MET A 55 10.75 -8.47 -3.04
N CYS A 56 12.08 -8.51 -3.07
CA CYS A 56 12.87 -8.42 -4.29
C CYS A 56 14.00 -9.45 -4.23
N ALA A 57 14.11 -10.27 -5.27
CA ALA A 57 15.08 -11.38 -5.33
C ALA A 57 15.05 -12.27 -4.07
N GLY A 58 13.86 -12.59 -3.57
CA GLY A 58 13.64 -13.44 -2.40
C GLY A 58 13.99 -12.81 -1.04
N ARG A 59 14.17 -11.49 -0.99
CA ARG A 59 14.51 -10.76 0.24
C ARG A 59 13.60 -9.57 0.44
N LEU A 60 13.18 -9.34 1.68
CA LEU A 60 12.50 -8.10 2.04
C LEU A 60 13.43 -6.91 1.82
N LEU A 61 12.91 -5.87 1.19
CA LEU A 61 13.65 -4.66 0.89
C LEU A 61 13.82 -3.80 2.14
N HIS A 62 15.07 -3.58 2.50
CA HIS A 62 15.47 -2.60 3.52
C HIS A 62 16.54 -1.69 2.91
N GLY A 63 16.43 -0.40 3.21
CA GLY A 63 17.46 0.58 2.91
C GLY A 63 18.08 1.08 4.21
N MET A 64 18.36 2.38 4.29
CA MET A 64 18.69 3.03 5.55
C MET A 64 17.52 2.92 6.54
N LEU A 65 16.31 3.03 6.02
CA LEU A 65 15.05 2.74 6.69
C LEU A 65 14.24 1.75 5.82
N HIS A 66 13.05 1.39 6.24
CA HIS A 66 12.09 0.66 5.40
C HIS A 66 11.44 1.60 4.35
N PRO A 67 10.91 1.06 3.24
CA PRO A 67 10.18 1.86 2.27
C PRO A 67 8.94 2.52 2.87
N GLU A 68 8.78 3.81 2.63
CA GLU A 68 7.61 4.62 3.01
C GLU A 68 6.74 4.92 1.78
N ALA A 69 6.34 3.87 1.08
CA ALA A 69 5.64 3.98 -0.20
C ALA A 69 4.30 4.73 -0.11
N GLY A 70 3.65 4.75 1.06
CA GLY A 70 2.44 5.54 1.30
C GLY A 70 2.67 7.04 1.15
N HIS A 71 3.90 7.50 1.31
CA HIS A 71 4.25 8.91 1.15
C HIS A 71 4.74 9.28 -0.26
N MET A 72 4.67 8.36 -1.24
CA MET A 72 4.93 8.73 -2.62
C MET A 72 3.96 9.81 -3.07
N LEU A 73 4.47 10.78 -3.84
CA LEU A 73 3.64 11.82 -4.41
C LEU A 73 2.84 11.25 -5.58
N VAL A 74 1.57 11.63 -5.64
CA VAL A 74 0.67 11.26 -6.73
C VAL A 74 0.05 12.52 -7.34
N ARG A 75 -0.33 12.42 -8.61
CA ARG A 75 -0.99 13.52 -9.29
C ARG A 75 -2.44 13.63 -8.82
N THR A 76 -2.82 14.79 -8.35
CA THR A 76 -4.20 15.13 -7.98
C THR A 76 -4.96 15.72 -9.16
N ARG A 77 -6.28 15.58 -9.15
CA ARG A 77 -7.16 16.38 -10.01
C ARG A 77 -7.24 17.81 -9.49
N PRO A 78 -7.48 18.83 -10.32
CA PRO A 78 -7.63 20.21 -9.84
C PRO A 78 -8.68 20.38 -8.74
N THR A 79 -9.75 19.60 -8.78
CA THR A 79 -10.82 19.58 -7.74
C THR A 79 -10.36 18.99 -6.41
N GLU A 80 -9.23 18.33 -6.37
CA GLU A 80 -8.66 17.66 -5.20
C GLU A 80 -7.47 18.41 -4.58
N GLU A 81 -7.10 19.56 -5.11
CA GLU A 81 -6.07 20.41 -4.51
C GLU A 81 -6.41 20.77 -3.08
N GLY A 82 -5.44 20.66 -2.16
CA GLY A 82 -5.61 20.93 -0.73
C GLY A 82 -6.39 19.87 0.05
N ARG A 83 -6.75 18.73 -0.57
CA ARG A 83 -7.49 17.65 0.11
C ARG A 83 -6.60 16.62 0.82
N CYS A 84 -5.29 16.71 0.66
CA CYS A 84 -4.35 15.80 1.33
C CYS A 84 -4.36 16.06 2.85
N VAL A 85 -4.63 15.01 3.63
CA VAL A 85 -4.65 15.10 5.10
C VAL A 85 -3.30 14.83 5.76
N CYS A 86 -2.27 14.52 4.96
CA CYS A 86 -0.92 14.30 5.49
C CYS A 86 -0.32 15.60 6.02
N PRO A 87 0.21 15.62 7.25
CA PRO A 87 0.80 16.86 7.81
C PRO A 87 2.10 17.27 7.14
N SER A 88 2.75 16.35 6.41
CA SER A 88 4.08 16.58 5.83
C SER A 88 4.05 16.82 4.31
N HIS A 89 3.03 16.39 3.61
CA HIS A 89 2.98 16.41 2.14
C HIS A 89 1.66 16.98 1.62
N ALA A 90 1.74 17.75 0.55
CA ALA A 90 0.55 18.33 -0.09
C ALA A 90 -0.23 17.34 -0.97
N SER A 91 0.40 16.25 -1.43
CA SER A 91 -0.20 15.31 -2.38
C SER A 91 0.37 13.89 -2.29
N CYS A 92 0.68 13.38 -1.09
CA CYS A 92 1.10 11.99 -0.98
C CYS A 92 -0.10 11.04 -0.99
N LEU A 93 0.16 9.80 -1.40
CA LEU A 93 -0.85 8.75 -1.52
C LEU A 93 -1.62 8.53 -0.21
N GLU A 94 -0.94 8.38 0.92
CA GLU A 94 -1.59 8.17 2.22
C GLU A 94 -2.54 9.31 2.58
N GLY A 95 -2.10 10.55 2.40
CA GLY A 95 -2.91 11.73 2.68
C GLY A 95 -4.11 11.91 1.76
N LEU A 96 -4.18 11.16 0.66
CA LEU A 96 -5.26 11.23 -0.32
C LEU A 96 -6.14 9.97 -0.34
N ALA A 97 -5.59 8.79 -0.04
CA ALA A 97 -6.23 7.49 -0.26
C ALA A 97 -6.35 6.63 1.02
N SER A 98 -5.92 7.08 2.18
CA SER A 98 -6.17 6.36 3.43
C SER A 98 -7.64 6.46 3.88
N GLY A 99 -8.07 5.58 4.78
CA GLY A 99 -9.40 5.64 5.37
C GLY A 99 -9.73 7.01 6.00
N PRO A 100 -8.84 7.63 6.78
CA PRO A 100 -9.01 9.01 7.25
C PRO A 100 -9.14 10.05 6.13
N ALA A 101 -8.38 9.90 5.03
CA ALA A 101 -8.48 10.80 3.88
C ALA A 101 -9.85 10.69 3.18
N ILE A 102 -10.35 9.47 3.00
CA ILE A 102 -11.70 9.22 2.49
C ILE A 102 -12.74 9.86 3.42
N ALA A 103 -12.64 9.62 4.72
CA ALA A 103 -13.60 10.17 5.69
C ALA A 103 -13.59 11.70 5.71
N ALA A 104 -12.41 12.32 5.66
CA ALA A 104 -12.28 13.79 5.63
C ALA A 104 -12.87 14.39 4.35
N ARG A 105 -12.72 13.72 3.20
CA ARG A 105 -13.22 14.19 1.91
C ARG A 105 -14.71 14.03 1.76
N TRP A 106 -15.26 12.91 2.17
CA TRP A 106 -16.65 12.53 1.92
C TRP A 106 -17.58 12.67 3.14
N GLY A 107 -17.03 13.01 4.31
CA GLY A 107 -17.78 13.17 5.56
C GLY A 107 -18.29 11.86 6.18
N LYS A 108 -17.89 10.70 5.64
CA LYS A 108 -18.29 9.36 6.08
C LYS A 108 -17.14 8.38 5.96
N PRO A 109 -17.06 7.37 6.83
CA PRO A 109 -16.08 6.30 6.69
C PRO A 109 -16.31 5.47 5.41
N ALA A 110 -15.25 4.88 4.88
CA ALA A 110 -15.25 4.09 3.65
C ALA A 110 -16.33 2.99 3.63
N ALA A 111 -16.60 2.35 4.77
CA ALA A 111 -17.60 1.29 4.89
C ALA A 111 -19.05 1.77 4.60
N GLU A 112 -19.33 3.06 4.79
CA GLU A 112 -20.66 3.66 4.55
C GLU A 112 -20.81 4.23 3.13
N LEU A 113 -19.78 4.10 2.31
CA LEU A 113 -19.70 4.67 0.96
C LEU A 113 -19.71 3.60 -0.14
N ALA A 114 -20.08 2.35 0.18
CA ALA A 114 -19.98 1.21 -0.74
C ALA A 114 -20.66 1.47 -2.10
N ASP A 115 -21.80 2.13 -2.10
CA ASP A 115 -22.61 2.38 -3.31
C ASP A 115 -22.27 3.73 -3.99
N ASN A 116 -21.19 4.40 -3.60
CA ASN A 116 -20.80 5.69 -4.17
C ASN A 116 -19.67 5.52 -5.20
N ASP A 117 -20.04 5.37 -6.45
CA ASP A 117 -19.08 5.14 -7.55
C ASP A 117 -18.04 6.26 -7.71
N GLU A 118 -18.35 7.50 -7.35
CA GLU A 118 -17.43 8.63 -7.48
C GLU A 118 -16.25 8.48 -6.50
N VAL A 119 -16.54 8.02 -5.27
CA VAL A 119 -15.52 7.72 -4.25
C VAL A 119 -14.53 6.71 -4.80
N TRP A 120 -15.04 5.59 -5.31
CA TRP A 120 -14.21 4.48 -5.73
C TRP A 120 -13.50 4.71 -7.06
N ALA A 121 -14.08 5.53 -7.94
CA ALA A 121 -13.40 6.00 -9.14
C ALA A 121 -12.19 6.90 -8.83
N LEU A 122 -12.29 7.74 -7.81
CA LEU A 122 -11.19 8.59 -7.35
C LEU A 122 -10.13 7.76 -6.61
N GLU A 123 -10.56 6.92 -5.69
CA GLU A 123 -9.68 6.04 -4.92
C GLU A 123 -8.89 5.10 -5.83
N GLY A 124 -9.56 4.47 -6.78
CA GLY A 124 -8.93 3.61 -7.78
C GLY A 124 -7.96 4.35 -8.70
N ASP A 125 -8.16 5.64 -8.93
CA ASP A 125 -7.22 6.47 -9.68
C ASP A 125 -5.91 6.68 -8.90
N TYR A 126 -5.97 7.01 -7.61
CA TYR A 126 -4.78 7.14 -6.76
C TYR A 126 -4.04 5.82 -6.58
N LEU A 127 -4.77 4.75 -6.29
CA LEU A 127 -4.17 3.42 -6.13
C LEU A 127 -3.61 2.88 -7.45
N GLY A 128 -4.21 3.23 -8.59
CA GLY A 128 -3.69 2.90 -9.92
C GLY A 128 -2.35 3.56 -10.20
N GLN A 129 -2.17 4.83 -9.82
CA GLN A 129 -0.89 5.54 -9.92
C GLN A 129 0.17 4.86 -9.04
N MET A 130 -0.17 4.49 -7.81
CA MET A 130 0.71 3.75 -6.92
C MET A 130 1.17 2.44 -7.55
N CYS A 131 0.22 1.62 -8.02
CA CYS A 131 0.54 0.34 -8.62
C CYS A 131 1.44 0.49 -9.86
N ALA A 132 1.18 1.48 -10.71
CA ALA A 132 2.04 1.76 -11.86
C ALA A 132 3.46 2.15 -11.43
N ASN A 133 3.61 3.00 -10.41
CA ASN A 133 4.91 3.36 -9.85
C ASN A 133 5.64 2.13 -9.28
N LEU A 134 4.95 1.26 -8.53
CA LEU A 134 5.54 0.04 -7.98
C LEU A 134 5.98 -0.94 -9.08
N VAL A 135 5.19 -1.07 -10.15
CA VAL A 135 5.56 -1.87 -11.33
C VAL A 135 6.82 -1.33 -11.99
N LEU A 136 6.89 -0.02 -12.21
CA LEU A 136 8.04 0.62 -12.87
C LEU A 136 9.32 0.57 -12.02
N MET A 137 9.20 0.60 -10.69
CA MET A 137 10.34 0.60 -9.77
C MET A 137 10.88 -0.79 -9.44
N TYR A 138 9.99 -1.77 -9.25
CA TYR A 138 10.36 -3.08 -8.69
C TYR A 138 10.08 -4.25 -9.63
N SER A 139 9.33 -4.03 -10.72
CA SER A 139 8.90 -5.09 -11.66
C SER A 139 8.37 -6.35 -10.95
N PRO A 140 7.48 -6.23 -9.95
CA PRO A 140 7.05 -7.37 -9.17
C PRO A 140 6.18 -8.30 -10.02
N ARG A 141 6.26 -9.60 -9.76
CA ARG A 141 5.36 -10.58 -10.36
C ARG A 141 3.93 -10.47 -9.84
N ARG A 142 3.77 -9.90 -8.65
CA ARG A 142 2.45 -9.69 -8.03
C ARG A 142 2.46 -8.52 -7.06
N ILE A 143 1.38 -7.72 -7.11
CA ILE A 143 1.05 -6.73 -6.09
C ILE A 143 -0.21 -7.24 -5.38
N VAL A 144 -0.15 -7.35 -4.07
CA VAL A 144 -1.28 -7.71 -3.20
C VAL A 144 -1.75 -6.44 -2.51
N LEU A 145 -3.03 -6.15 -2.63
CA LEU A 145 -3.67 -5.02 -1.97
C LEU A 145 -4.53 -5.54 -0.83
N GLY A 146 -4.32 -5.01 0.37
CA GLY A 146 -5.07 -5.36 1.57
C GLY A 146 -5.40 -4.13 2.42
N GLY A 147 -5.88 -4.36 3.63
CA GLY A 147 -6.32 -3.30 4.54
C GLY A 147 -7.81 -2.99 4.44
N GLY A 148 -8.31 -2.19 5.38
CA GLY A 148 -9.75 -1.96 5.55
C GLY A 148 -10.45 -1.30 4.36
N VAL A 149 -9.77 -0.45 3.60
CA VAL A 149 -10.31 0.19 2.39
C VAL A 149 -10.56 -0.85 1.29
N MET A 150 -9.71 -1.87 1.21
CA MET A 150 -9.79 -2.92 0.19
C MET A 150 -10.92 -3.94 0.40
N HIS A 151 -11.71 -3.82 1.47
CA HIS A 151 -12.98 -4.55 1.61
C HIS A 151 -14.01 -4.12 0.55
N GLN A 152 -13.75 -3.00 -0.12
CA GLN A 152 -14.53 -2.55 -1.29
C GLN A 152 -14.03 -3.28 -2.55
N GLU A 153 -14.59 -4.45 -2.82
CA GLU A 153 -14.12 -5.37 -3.86
C GLU A 153 -14.09 -4.77 -5.27
N GLN A 154 -14.99 -3.80 -5.56
CA GLN A 154 -15.01 -3.07 -6.83
C GLN A 154 -13.69 -2.36 -7.13
N LEU A 155 -12.92 -1.97 -6.10
CA LEU A 155 -11.63 -1.31 -6.28
C LEU A 155 -10.62 -2.15 -7.07
N TYR A 156 -10.61 -3.47 -6.90
CA TYR A 156 -9.64 -4.32 -7.62
C TYR A 156 -9.74 -4.18 -9.14
N GLY A 157 -10.96 -4.11 -9.68
CA GLY A 157 -11.19 -3.91 -11.10
C GLY A 157 -10.75 -2.52 -11.57
N ILE A 158 -11.10 -1.49 -10.80
CA ILE A 158 -10.78 -0.09 -11.11
C ILE A 158 -9.27 0.12 -11.05
N VAL A 159 -8.60 -0.36 -10.00
CA VAL A 159 -7.14 -0.23 -9.83
C VAL A 159 -6.38 -0.91 -10.97
N ARG A 160 -6.77 -2.14 -11.35
CA ARG A 160 -6.14 -2.84 -12.50
C ARG A 160 -6.24 -2.01 -13.77
N LYS A 161 -7.44 -1.52 -14.08
CA LYS A 161 -7.67 -0.68 -15.27
C LYS A 161 -6.80 0.56 -15.23
N LYS A 162 -6.79 1.29 -14.11
CA LYS A 162 -6.02 2.51 -13.93
C LYS A 162 -4.51 2.27 -14.00
N THR A 163 -4.02 1.18 -13.41
CA THR A 163 -2.61 0.78 -13.50
C THR A 163 -2.20 0.62 -14.96
N LEU A 164 -2.97 -0.10 -15.77
CA LEU A 164 -2.67 -0.29 -17.19
C LEU A 164 -2.75 1.03 -17.98
N GLU A 165 -3.71 1.90 -17.67
CA GLU A 165 -3.79 3.24 -18.27
C GLU A 165 -2.51 4.06 -17.98
N TYR A 166 -2.02 4.05 -16.74
CA TYR A 166 -0.81 4.78 -16.34
C TYR A 166 0.48 4.15 -16.89
N LEU A 167 0.53 2.85 -17.06
CA LEU A 167 1.66 2.18 -17.74
C LEU A 167 1.71 2.49 -19.24
N GLY A 168 0.59 2.91 -19.86
CA GLY A 168 0.54 3.41 -21.22
C GLY A 168 1.02 2.41 -22.29
N GLY A 169 0.97 1.10 -22.02
CA GLY A 169 1.49 0.06 -22.90
C GLY A 169 3.02 -0.09 -22.89
N TYR A 170 3.74 0.63 -22.02
CA TYR A 170 5.20 0.52 -21.91
C TYR A 170 5.64 -0.85 -21.40
N ILE A 171 4.89 -1.45 -20.48
CA ILE A 171 5.06 -2.82 -20.01
C ILE A 171 3.81 -3.62 -20.41
N GLN A 172 4.03 -4.79 -21.03
CA GLN A 172 2.97 -5.72 -21.46
C GLN A 172 3.03 -7.02 -20.67
#